data_71275bc313832a156e42f778426132d7
#
_entry.id   71275bc313832a156e42f778426132d7
#
_cell.length_a   1.000
_cell.length_b   1.000
_cell.length_c   1.000
_cell.angle_alpha   90.00
_cell.angle_beta   90.00
_cell.angle_gamma   90.00
#
_symmetry.space_group_name_H-M   'P 1'
#
loop_
_entity.id
_entity.type
_entity.pdbx_description
1 polymer ?
#
loop_
_entity_poly.entity_id
_entity_poly.type
_entity_poly.pdbx_seq_one_letter_code
_entity_poly.pdbx_strand_id
1 'polypeptide(L)'
;MAATTDDLVAEYRALTETCGLVDRSERGKLSLTGADAKRFLAGQVTNDTEGLPDGEGCYAAFLTHKGKMLGDLRILAVGGDQPQLLLDTERATLQALFDMIHRFKIGFDVELHKGTLQKDLLSLIGPEAREIACAANLPRSEHAHEAGTIDGLPVRLIATDLGVDVLCDADDSAGVRAALSGADAAPVSEEAAEIVRVERGRPRYGIDLNDTTIPQEAGLNERAVSFTKGCYVGQETVARLFYRGKPNRHLRGLRLSEAAPSGAELHLGERSVGRLGSSLVSPALGPIALALVRREASVGDTLDVDGGTTAEVVELPFGTAAATSP
;
A
#
# COMPACT_ATOMS: atom_id res chain seq x y z
N MET A 1 13.57 -10.19 19.48
CA MET A 1 13.90 -11.57 19.08
C MET A 1 13.30 -11.76 17.71
N ALA A 2 14.04 -12.28 16.73
CA ALA A 2 13.45 -12.65 15.45
C ALA A 2 12.43 -13.78 15.69
N ALA A 3 11.25 -13.71 15.02
CA ALA A 3 10.26 -14.78 15.07
C ALA A 3 10.87 -16.08 14.55
N THR A 4 10.48 -17.20 15.13
CA THR A 4 10.87 -18.51 14.59
C THR A 4 10.06 -18.81 13.32
N THR A 5 10.50 -19.73 12.50
CA THR A 5 9.76 -20.13 11.29
C THR A 5 8.34 -20.64 11.64
N ASP A 6 8.21 -21.34 12.74
CA ASP A 6 6.91 -21.86 13.20
C ASP A 6 5.98 -20.72 13.68
N ASP A 7 6.53 -19.68 14.34
CA ASP A 7 5.77 -18.50 14.74
C ASP A 7 5.26 -17.76 13.51
N LEU A 8 6.10 -17.57 12.49
CA LEU A 8 5.72 -16.87 11.25
C LEU A 8 4.62 -17.62 10.48
N VAL A 9 4.64 -18.95 10.45
CA VAL A 9 3.58 -19.76 9.85
C VAL A 9 2.26 -19.62 10.63
N ALA A 10 2.32 -19.58 11.95
CA ALA A 10 1.13 -19.38 12.79
C ALA A 10 0.52 -17.97 12.57
N GLU A 11 1.34 -16.93 12.53
CA GLU A 11 0.93 -15.56 12.21
C GLU A 11 0.33 -15.45 10.79
N TYR A 12 0.94 -16.08 9.79
CA TYR A 12 0.42 -16.15 8.43
C TYR A 12 -0.98 -16.78 8.38
N ARG A 13 -1.18 -17.89 9.13
CA ARG A 13 -2.52 -18.51 9.23
C ARG A 13 -3.54 -17.58 9.86
N ALA A 14 -3.18 -16.86 10.92
CA ALA A 14 -4.09 -15.86 11.49
C ALA A 14 -4.53 -14.83 10.46
N LEU A 15 -3.61 -14.34 9.60
CA LEU A 15 -3.91 -13.37 8.54
C LEU A 15 -4.76 -13.93 7.40
N THR A 16 -4.74 -15.25 7.17
CA THR A 16 -5.40 -15.87 6.00
C THR A 16 -6.67 -16.65 6.36
N GLU A 17 -6.78 -17.16 7.60
CA GLU A 17 -7.86 -18.05 8.02
C GLU A 17 -8.81 -17.40 9.06
N THR A 18 -8.31 -16.44 9.86
CA THR A 18 -9.08 -15.78 10.93
C THR A 18 -8.88 -14.25 10.89
N CYS A 19 -8.16 -13.68 11.87
CA CYS A 19 -7.81 -12.27 11.89
C CYS A 19 -6.46 -12.03 12.59
N GLY A 20 -5.52 -11.45 11.88
CA GLY A 20 -4.29 -10.92 12.45
C GLY A 20 -4.40 -9.42 12.75
N LEU A 21 -3.79 -8.97 13.84
CA LEU A 21 -3.68 -7.58 14.28
C LEU A 21 -2.23 -7.11 14.11
N VAL A 22 -2.00 -6.21 13.17
CA VAL A 22 -0.69 -5.60 12.87
C VAL A 22 -0.64 -4.18 13.42
N ASP A 23 0.42 -3.83 14.13
CA ASP A 23 0.68 -2.45 14.54
C ASP A 23 1.44 -1.70 13.42
N ARG A 24 0.79 -0.68 12.87
CA ARG A 24 1.33 0.22 11.83
C ARG A 24 1.38 1.67 12.27
N SER A 25 1.44 1.90 13.58
CA SER A 25 1.43 3.24 14.18
C SER A 25 2.63 4.09 13.77
N GLU A 26 3.71 3.47 13.30
CA GLU A 26 4.90 4.15 12.77
C GLU A 26 4.67 4.86 11.43
N ARG A 27 3.63 4.48 10.65
CA ARG A 27 3.33 5.10 9.36
C ARG A 27 3.14 6.61 9.48
N GLY A 28 3.57 7.34 8.44
CA GLY A 28 3.46 8.78 8.41
C GLY A 28 2.01 9.25 8.28
N LYS A 29 1.57 10.12 9.17
CA LYS A 29 0.21 10.68 9.18
C LYS A 29 0.26 12.20 9.19
N LEU A 30 -0.47 12.80 8.26
CA LEU A 30 -0.69 14.24 8.17
C LEU A 30 -2.20 14.51 8.05
N SER A 31 -2.62 15.75 8.30
CA SER A 31 -3.95 16.19 7.88
C SER A 31 -3.91 17.57 7.25
N LEU A 32 -4.85 17.82 6.34
CA LEU A 32 -5.07 19.10 5.71
C LEU A 32 -6.47 19.61 6.08
N THR A 33 -6.55 20.87 6.52
CA THR A 33 -7.78 21.61 6.75
C THR A 33 -7.79 22.87 5.89
N GLY A 34 -8.92 23.57 5.83
CA GLY A 34 -9.10 24.77 5.04
C GLY A 34 -9.97 24.55 3.80
N ALA A 35 -10.58 25.62 3.30
CA ALA A 35 -11.57 25.57 2.23
C ALA A 35 -10.98 25.06 0.89
N ASP A 36 -9.69 25.24 0.69
CA ASP A 36 -8.99 24.84 -0.54
C ASP A 36 -8.31 23.46 -0.44
N ALA A 37 -8.41 22.72 0.69
CA ALA A 37 -7.64 21.51 0.92
C ALA A 37 -7.81 20.44 -0.17
N LYS A 38 -9.05 20.13 -0.57
CA LYS A 38 -9.36 19.16 -1.63
C LYS A 38 -8.82 19.63 -2.99
N ARG A 39 -9.06 20.89 -3.38
CA ARG A 39 -8.61 21.48 -4.64
C ARG A 39 -7.08 21.57 -4.71
N PHE A 40 -6.46 22.01 -3.64
CA PHE A 40 -5.00 22.08 -3.55
C PHE A 40 -4.37 20.70 -3.76
N LEU A 41 -4.82 19.71 -2.97
CA LEU A 41 -4.23 18.36 -3.04
C LEU A 41 -4.48 17.71 -4.40
N ALA A 42 -5.63 17.96 -5.04
CA ALA A 42 -5.91 17.50 -6.40
C ALA A 42 -4.85 17.95 -7.41
N GLY A 43 -4.27 19.13 -7.26
CA GLY A 43 -3.16 19.61 -8.09
C GLY A 43 -1.81 18.95 -7.80
N GLN A 44 -1.66 18.25 -6.68
CA GLN A 44 -0.38 17.67 -6.24
C GLN A 44 -0.28 16.16 -6.41
N VAL A 45 -1.40 15.44 -6.43
CA VAL A 45 -1.43 13.98 -6.46
C VAL A 45 -2.13 13.44 -7.70
N THR A 46 -1.92 12.19 -8.02
CA THR A 46 -2.40 11.55 -9.26
C THR A 46 -3.89 11.21 -9.26
N ASN A 47 -4.53 11.05 -8.08
CA ASN A 47 -5.94 10.72 -8.00
C ASN A 47 -6.82 11.93 -7.71
N ASP A 48 -8.13 11.81 -7.91
CA ASP A 48 -9.08 12.90 -7.71
C ASP A 48 -9.43 13.05 -6.22
N THR A 49 -9.04 14.17 -5.64
CA THR A 49 -9.40 14.55 -4.27
C THR A 49 -10.48 15.62 -4.21
N GLU A 50 -10.70 16.35 -5.30
CA GLU A 50 -11.70 17.43 -5.35
C GLU A 50 -13.12 16.86 -5.35
N GLY A 51 -13.33 15.80 -6.15
CA GLY A 51 -14.59 15.07 -6.22
C GLY A 51 -14.79 14.02 -5.12
N LEU A 52 -13.85 13.84 -4.18
CA LEU A 52 -13.91 12.79 -3.17
C LEU A 52 -15.01 13.07 -2.13
N PRO A 53 -16.07 12.20 -2.03
CA PRO A 53 -17.12 12.37 -1.05
C PRO A 53 -16.62 12.17 0.39
N ASP A 54 -17.30 12.80 1.34
CA ASP A 54 -17.03 12.54 2.76
C ASP A 54 -17.36 11.09 3.12
N GLY A 55 -16.51 10.46 3.95
CA GLY A 55 -16.59 9.04 4.27
C GLY A 55 -15.92 8.13 3.23
N GLU A 56 -15.40 8.70 2.16
CA GLU A 56 -14.66 7.98 1.13
C GLU A 56 -13.17 8.34 1.14
N GLY A 57 -12.37 7.46 0.55
CA GLY A 57 -10.94 7.67 0.41
C GLY A 57 -10.43 7.22 -0.94
N CYS A 58 -9.19 7.59 -1.25
CA CYS A 58 -8.48 7.10 -2.43
C CYS A 58 -7.00 6.87 -2.15
N TYR A 59 -6.39 6.04 -2.96
CA TYR A 59 -4.95 5.90 -3.02
C TYR A 59 -4.39 6.74 -4.16
N ALA A 60 -3.25 7.40 -3.96
CA ALA A 60 -2.63 8.28 -4.93
C ALA A 60 -1.10 8.21 -4.85
N ALA A 61 -0.44 8.60 -5.93
CA ALA A 61 0.99 8.89 -5.93
C ALA A 61 1.22 10.42 -6.00
N PHE A 62 2.33 10.89 -5.45
CA PHE A 62 2.85 12.22 -5.71
C PHE A 62 4.16 12.12 -6.48
N LEU A 63 4.33 13.02 -7.45
CA LEU A 63 5.29 12.84 -8.53
C LEU A 63 6.23 14.04 -8.67
N THR A 64 7.37 13.78 -9.29
CA THR A 64 8.18 14.85 -9.91
C THR A 64 7.48 15.40 -11.16
N HIS A 65 7.88 16.55 -11.64
CA HIS A 65 7.42 17.11 -12.92
C HIS A 65 7.67 16.19 -14.14
N LYS A 66 8.60 15.22 -14.01
CA LYS A 66 8.90 14.20 -15.04
C LYS A 66 8.02 12.94 -14.89
N GLY A 67 7.03 12.94 -13.99
CA GLY A 67 6.13 11.81 -13.75
C GLY A 67 6.75 10.64 -12.98
N LYS A 68 7.89 10.84 -12.31
CA LYS A 68 8.51 9.84 -11.43
C LYS A 68 7.95 9.95 -10.03
N MET A 69 7.72 8.82 -9.39
CA MET A 69 7.17 8.75 -8.03
C MET A 69 8.16 9.34 -7.01
N LEU A 70 7.64 10.16 -6.12
CA LEU A 70 8.31 10.60 -4.89
C LEU A 70 7.78 9.84 -3.68
N GLY A 71 6.64 9.18 -3.85
CA GLY A 71 5.96 8.36 -2.88
C GLY A 71 4.50 8.15 -3.26
N ASP A 72 3.81 7.48 -2.38
CA ASP A 72 2.38 7.21 -2.45
C ASP A 72 1.71 7.51 -1.11
N LEU A 73 0.40 7.65 -1.13
CA LEU A 73 -0.37 7.93 0.07
C LEU A 73 -1.82 7.47 -0.08
N ARG A 74 -2.44 7.15 1.05
CA ARG A 74 -3.89 7.06 1.20
C ARG A 74 -4.42 8.40 1.64
N ILE A 75 -5.57 8.79 1.11
CA ILE A 75 -6.26 10.06 1.38
C ILE A 75 -7.68 9.72 1.79
N LEU A 76 -8.13 10.24 2.94
CA LEU A 76 -9.47 10.02 3.47
C LEU A 76 -10.17 11.36 3.62
N ALA A 77 -11.35 11.53 3.02
CA ALA A 77 -12.15 12.74 3.14
C ALA A 77 -13.07 12.65 4.35
N VAL A 78 -12.76 13.39 5.40
CA VAL A 78 -13.55 13.47 6.64
C VAL A 78 -14.41 14.72 6.60
N GLY A 79 -15.72 14.53 6.59
CA GLY A 79 -16.71 15.60 6.66
C GLY A 79 -17.05 16.02 8.10
N GLY A 80 -18.16 16.74 8.25
CA GLY A 80 -18.69 17.25 9.52
C GLY A 80 -18.30 18.71 9.78
N ASP A 81 -18.32 19.11 11.05
CA ASP A 81 -18.10 20.52 11.45
C ASP A 81 -16.68 21.02 11.18
N GLN A 82 -15.72 20.09 11.11
CA GLN A 82 -14.29 20.37 10.81
C GLN A 82 -13.83 19.46 9.67
N PRO A 83 -14.18 19.77 8.41
CA PRO A 83 -13.79 18.94 7.27
C PRO A 83 -12.28 18.94 7.10
N GLN A 84 -11.73 17.74 6.85
CA GLN A 84 -10.30 17.55 6.68
C GLN A 84 -9.99 16.39 5.74
N LEU A 85 -8.79 16.41 5.17
CA LEU A 85 -8.20 15.25 4.52
C LEU A 85 -7.18 14.61 5.48
N LEU A 86 -7.39 13.35 5.83
CA LEU A 86 -6.37 12.56 6.53
C LEU A 86 -5.48 11.89 5.49
N LEU A 87 -4.17 12.02 5.67
CA LEU A 87 -3.16 11.49 4.77
C LEU A 87 -2.32 10.46 5.52
N ASP A 88 -2.16 9.29 4.93
CA ASP A 88 -1.38 8.16 5.47
C ASP A 88 -0.40 7.69 4.41
N THR A 89 0.89 7.63 4.73
CA THR A 89 1.96 7.26 3.82
C THR A 89 3.03 6.42 4.52
N GLU A 90 3.90 5.78 3.75
CA GLU A 90 5.08 5.12 4.31
C GLU A 90 5.97 6.11 5.07
N ARG A 91 6.56 5.68 6.18
CA ARG A 91 7.44 6.55 6.99
C ARG A 91 8.57 7.16 6.17
N ALA A 92 9.12 6.40 5.24
CA ALA A 92 10.21 6.83 4.36
C ALA A 92 9.83 8.00 3.44
N THR A 93 8.54 8.14 3.07
CA THR A 93 8.05 9.17 2.16
C THR A 93 7.42 10.38 2.87
N LEU A 94 7.22 10.28 4.18
CA LEU A 94 6.55 11.32 4.98
C LEU A 94 7.21 12.70 4.82
N GLN A 95 8.54 12.78 4.87
CA GLN A 95 9.24 14.08 4.77
C GLN A 95 9.06 14.69 3.37
N ALA A 96 9.17 13.88 2.31
CA ALA A 96 8.96 14.35 0.95
C ALA A 96 7.52 14.84 0.71
N LEU A 97 6.52 14.15 1.27
CA LEU A 97 5.12 14.56 1.23
C LEU A 97 4.90 15.87 2.00
N PHE A 98 5.44 15.96 3.22
CA PHE A 98 5.35 17.18 4.03
C PHE A 98 5.96 18.38 3.31
N ASP A 99 7.16 18.25 2.76
CA ASP A 99 7.89 19.32 2.08
C ASP A 99 7.16 19.76 0.80
N MET A 100 6.60 18.83 0.07
CA MET A 100 5.79 19.12 -1.12
C MET A 100 4.56 19.96 -0.74
N ILE A 101 3.77 19.51 0.24
CA ILE A 101 2.58 20.24 0.70
C ILE A 101 2.98 21.62 1.25
N HIS A 102 3.98 21.68 2.12
CA HIS A 102 4.45 22.93 2.74
C HIS A 102 4.89 23.95 1.69
N ARG A 103 5.58 23.51 0.64
CA ARG A 103 6.08 24.37 -0.43
C ARG A 103 4.95 24.91 -1.32
N PHE A 104 4.00 24.07 -1.70
CA PHE A 104 3.03 24.44 -2.74
C PHE A 104 1.70 24.96 -2.20
N LYS A 105 1.43 24.90 -0.89
CA LYS A 105 0.19 25.43 -0.30
C LYS A 105 0.11 26.96 -0.25
N ILE A 106 1.18 27.67 -0.60
CA ILE A 106 1.25 29.14 -0.56
C ILE A 106 0.20 29.72 -1.52
N GLY A 107 -0.69 30.57 -1.01
CA GLY A 107 -1.80 31.17 -1.79
C GLY A 107 -3.10 30.36 -1.78
N PHE A 108 -3.14 29.24 -1.07
CA PHE A 108 -4.35 28.46 -0.81
C PHE A 108 -4.76 28.59 0.66
N ASP A 109 -6.06 28.55 0.92
CA ASP A 109 -6.59 28.37 2.28
C ASP A 109 -6.45 26.92 2.70
N VAL A 110 -5.20 26.56 3.12
CA VAL A 110 -4.81 25.21 3.52
C VAL A 110 -3.90 25.24 4.72
N GLU A 111 -4.27 24.53 5.77
CA GLU A 111 -3.42 24.29 6.92
C GLU A 111 -2.94 22.82 6.93
N LEU A 112 -1.64 22.64 7.22
CA LEU A 112 -1.00 21.33 7.27
C LEU A 112 -0.67 21.00 8.73
N HIS A 113 -1.20 19.86 9.19
CA HIS A 113 -0.99 19.37 10.56
C HIS A 113 -0.24 18.04 10.55
N LYS A 114 0.64 17.86 11.54
CA LYS A 114 1.36 16.60 11.78
C LYS A 114 0.51 15.72 12.68
N GLY A 115 0.28 14.47 12.27
CA GLY A 115 -0.56 13.50 13.00
C GLY A 115 0.16 12.21 13.39
N THR A 116 1.44 12.05 13.04
CA THR A 116 2.13 10.75 13.18
C THR A 116 2.25 10.27 14.63
N LEU A 117 2.50 11.19 15.56
CA LEU A 117 2.65 10.84 16.99
C LEU A 117 1.35 10.98 17.78
N GLN A 118 0.31 11.53 17.18
CA GLN A 118 -1.00 11.76 17.81
C GLN A 118 -2.02 10.67 17.46
N LYS A 119 -1.75 9.91 16.41
CA LYS A 119 -2.65 8.88 15.90
C LYS A 119 -1.92 7.57 15.69
N ASP A 120 -2.51 6.50 16.17
CA ASP A 120 -2.05 5.14 15.92
C ASP A 120 -2.90 4.46 14.86
N LEU A 121 -2.30 3.54 14.11
CA LEU A 121 -2.93 2.77 13.06
C LEU A 121 -2.74 1.28 13.34
N LEU A 122 -3.85 0.58 13.55
CA LEU A 122 -3.91 -0.85 13.77
C LEU A 122 -4.58 -1.49 12.56
N SER A 123 -3.95 -2.47 11.93
CA SER A 123 -4.51 -3.17 10.77
C SER A 123 -5.02 -4.54 11.16
N LEU A 124 -6.32 -4.76 11.00
CA LEU A 124 -6.96 -6.07 11.10
C LEU A 124 -6.98 -6.69 9.70
N ILE A 125 -6.30 -7.80 9.53
CA ILE A 125 -6.15 -8.51 8.27
C ILE A 125 -6.70 -9.92 8.41
N GLY A 126 -7.58 -10.31 7.48
CA GLY A 126 -8.16 -11.64 7.45
C GLY A 126 -9.67 -11.65 7.27
N PRO A 127 -10.28 -12.83 7.08
CA PRO A 127 -11.71 -12.95 6.78
C PRO A 127 -12.62 -12.45 7.92
N GLU A 128 -12.18 -12.52 9.18
CA GLU A 128 -12.96 -12.11 10.36
C GLU A 128 -12.71 -10.65 10.77
N ALA A 129 -11.83 -9.93 10.06
CA ALA A 129 -11.42 -8.57 10.41
C ALA A 129 -12.59 -7.58 10.58
N ARG A 130 -13.63 -7.70 9.73
CA ARG A 130 -14.81 -6.80 9.80
C ARG A 130 -15.72 -7.09 10.97
N GLU A 131 -15.83 -8.35 11.38
CA GLU A 131 -16.61 -8.76 12.54
C GLU A 131 -15.94 -8.28 13.82
N ILE A 132 -14.65 -8.54 13.95
CA ILE A 132 -13.81 -8.13 15.11
C ILE A 132 -13.76 -6.60 15.25
N ALA A 133 -13.66 -5.86 14.13
CA ALA A 133 -13.70 -4.40 14.15
C ALA A 133 -15.10 -3.82 14.39
N CYS A 134 -16.16 -4.63 14.54
CA CYS A 134 -17.55 -4.17 14.56
C CYS A 134 -17.92 -3.33 13.33
N ALA A 135 -17.32 -3.59 12.17
CA ALA A 135 -17.42 -2.84 10.94
C ALA A 135 -18.45 -3.40 9.95
N ALA A 136 -19.58 -3.94 10.44
CA ALA A 136 -20.59 -4.58 9.60
C ALA A 136 -21.20 -3.61 8.57
N ASN A 137 -21.39 -2.34 8.93
CA ASN A 137 -21.99 -1.31 8.11
C ASN A 137 -20.98 -0.55 7.24
N LEU A 138 -19.69 -0.68 7.51
CA LEU A 138 -18.63 -0.02 6.72
C LEU A 138 -18.74 -0.44 5.25
N PRO A 139 -18.81 0.48 4.27
CA PRO A 139 -18.84 0.13 2.85
C PRO A 139 -17.63 -0.75 2.47
N ARG A 140 -17.79 -1.57 1.41
CA ARG A 140 -16.72 -2.47 0.97
C ARG A 140 -15.73 -1.85 0.01
N SER A 141 -16.02 -0.64 -0.50
CA SER A 141 -15.07 0.10 -1.35
C SER A 141 -13.78 0.38 -0.60
N GLU A 142 -12.65 0.10 -1.23
CA GLU A 142 -11.33 0.33 -0.62
C GLU A 142 -11.19 1.79 -0.21
N HIS A 143 -10.77 2.03 1.03
CA HIS A 143 -10.63 3.34 1.68
C HIS A 143 -11.94 4.04 2.10
N ALA A 144 -13.12 3.44 1.87
CA ALA A 144 -14.32 3.91 2.56
C ALA A 144 -14.10 3.88 4.07
N HIS A 145 -14.61 4.87 4.79
CA HIS A 145 -14.34 4.97 6.21
C HIS A 145 -15.48 5.63 6.98
N GLU A 146 -15.61 5.28 8.24
CA GLU A 146 -16.59 5.86 9.15
C GLU A 146 -16.02 6.06 10.56
N ALA A 147 -16.58 6.97 11.32
CA ALA A 147 -16.32 7.07 12.74
C ALA A 147 -17.05 5.92 13.47
N GLY A 148 -16.40 5.33 14.44
CA GLY A 148 -16.94 4.23 15.24
C GLY A 148 -16.36 4.24 16.64
N THR A 149 -16.63 3.18 17.39
CA THR A 149 -16.05 2.94 18.72
C THR A 149 -15.65 1.47 18.87
N ILE A 150 -14.55 1.23 19.57
CA ILE A 150 -14.14 -0.09 20.02
C ILE A 150 -14.02 -0.03 21.54
N ASP A 151 -14.83 -0.84 22.23
CA ASP A 151 -14.95 -0.81 23.70
C ASP A 151 -15.19 0.62 24.27
N GLY A 152 -16.02 1.42 23.56
CA GLY A 152 -16.32 2.80 23.93
C GLY A 152 -15.25 3.83 23.56
N LEU A 153 -14.08 3.42 23.08
CA LEU A 153 -13.00 4.31 22.63
C LEU A 153 -13.23 4.78 21.19
N PRO A 154 -13.12 6.08 20.91
CA PRO A 154 -13.35 6.62 19.57
C PRO A 154 -12.32 6.12 18.56
N VAL A 155 -12.78 5.65 17.41
CA VAL A 155 -11.91 5.20 16.32
C VAL A 155 -12.46 5.65 14.96
N ARG A 156 -11.63 5.56 13.93
CA ARG A 156 -12.06 5.59 12.54
C ARG A 156 -11.78 4.24 11.92
N LEU A 157 -12.82 3.58 11.46
CA LEU A 157 -12.75 2.33 10.73
C LEU A 157 -12.55 2.63 9.24
N ILE A 158 -11.62 1.95 8.59
CA ILE A 158 -11.23 2.19 7.20
C ILE A 158 -11.21 0.84 6.48
N ALA A 159 -12.00 0.69 5.42
CA ALA A 159 -12.02 -0.51 4.61
C ALA A 159 -10.72 -0.67 3.82
N THR A 160 -10.16 -1.86 3.86
CA THR A 160 -9.01 -2.26 3.02
C THR A 160 -9.36 -3.50 2.19
N ASP A 161 -8.54 -3.82 1.21
CA ASP A 161 -8.69 -5.05 0.42
C ASP A 161 -8.37 -6.34 1.20
N LEU A 162 -7.76 -6.20 2.39
CA LEU A 162 -7.39 -7.32 3.27
C LEU A 162 -8.22 -7.39 4.56
N GLY A 163 -9.00 -6.34 4.87
CA GLY A 163 -9.76 -6.28 6.11
C GLY A 163 -10.17 -4.87 6.50
N VAL A 164 -9.76 -4.42 7.69
CA VAL A 164 -10.11 -3.11 8.26
C VAL A 164 -8.91 -2.50 8.97
N ASP A 165 -8.60 -1.26 8.63
CA ASP A 165 -7.68 -0.45 9.44
C ASP A 165 -8.45 0.34 10.49
N VAL A 166 -7.91 0.41 11.69
CA VAL A 166 -8.44 1.15 12.83
C VAL A 166 -7.47 2.28 13.16
N LEU A 167 -7.91 3.52 12.94
CA LEU A 167 -7.16 4.73 13.29
C LEU A 167 -7.74 5.29 14.59
N CYS A 168 -6.93 5.45 15.61
CA CYS A 168 -7.33 5.98 16.92
C CYS A 168 -6.35 7.06 17.42
N ASP A 169 -6.71 7.74 18.49
CA ASP A 169 -5.76 8.58 19.22
C ASP A 169 -4.67 7.72 19.87
N ALA A 170 -3.43 8.21 19.90
CA ALA A 170 -2.31 7.47 20.46
C ALA A 170 -2.52 7.13 21.96
N ASP A 171 -3.19 8.03 22.69
CA ASP A 171 -3.51 7.81 24.11
C ASP A 171 -4.51 6.66 24.32
N ASP A 172 -5.38 6.38 23.33
CA ASP A 172 -6.39 5.30 23.39
C ASP A 172 -5.88 3.98 22.82
N SER A 173 -4.74 3.99 22.13
CA SER A 173 -4.22 2.87 21.34
C SER A 173 -4.08 1.57 22.15
N ALA A 174 -3.58 1.66 23.37
CA ALA A 174 -3.42 0.49 24.24
C ALA A 174 -4.76 -0.17 24.58
N GLY A 175 -5.80 0.63 24.86
CA GLY A 175 -7.16 0.16 25.12
C GLY A 175 -7.80 -0.48 23.89
N VAL A 176 -7.70 0.20 22.74
CA VAL A 176 -8.20 -0.32 21.46
C VAL A 176 -7.54 -1.66 21.11
N ARG A 177 -6.21 -1.75 21.25
CA ARG A 177 -5.46 -2.98 21.00
C ARG A 177 -5.90 -4.12 21.92
N ALA A 178 -6.04 -3.84 23.22
CA ALA A 178 -6.50 -4.83 24.18
C ALA A 178 -7.92 -5.35 23.87
N ALA A 179 -8.83 -4.46 23.49
CA ALA A 179 -10.18 -4.80 23.10
C ALA A 179 -10.22 -5.69 21.83
N LEU A 180 -9.43 -5.32 20.79
CA LEU A 180 -9.33 -6.10 19.57
C LEU A 180 -8.73 -7.50 19.82
N SER A 181 -7.67 -7.59 20.64
CA SER A 181 -7.09 -8.88 21.01
C SER A 181 -8.04 -9.71 21.89
N GLY A 182 -8.84 -9.07 22.73
CA GLY A 182 -9.90 -9.73 23.51
C GLY A 182 -11.08 -10.23 22.66
N ALA A 183 -11.21 -9.73 21.43
CA ALA A 183 -12.16 -10.18 20.42
C ALA A 183 -11.52 -11.13 19.38
N ASP A 184 -10.46 -11.84 19.76
CA ASP A 184 -9.76 -12.88 18.99
C ASP A 184 -8.90 -12.36 17.80
N ALA A 185 -8.57 -11.07 17.73
CA ALA A 185 -7.52 -10.60 16.82
C ALA A 185 -6.14 -11.05 17.33
N ALA A 186 -5.49 -11.94 16.60
CA ALA A 186 -4.16 -12.44 16.97
C ALA A 186 -3.08 -11.39 16.68
N PRO A 187 -2.27 -10.94 17.65
CA PRO A 187 -1.13 -10.08 17.37
C PRO A 187 -0.16 -10.76 16.41
N VAL A 188 0.21 -10.09 15.31
CA VAL A 188 1.11 -10.61 14.30
C VAL A 188 2.15 -9.57 13.90
N SER A 189 3.28 -10.04 13.39
CA SER A 189 4.38 -9.20 12.92
C SER A 189 4.08 -8.56 11.56
N GLU A 190 4.75 -7.43 11.25
CA GLU A 190 4.74 -6.86 9.90
C GLU A 190 5.37 -7.85 8.89
N GLU A 191 6.28 -8.72 9.32
CA GLU A 191 6.90 -9.74 8.45
C GLU A 191 5.86 -10.74 7.92
N ALA A 192 4.93 -11.19 8.75
CA ALA A 192 3.82 -12.03 8.32
C ALA A 192 2.87 -11.27 7.37
N ALA A 193 2.58 -10.00 7.66
CA ALA A 193 1.74 -9.17 6.79
C ALA A 193 2.40 -8.89 5.43
N GLU A 194 3.73 -8.79 5.38
CA GLU A 194 4.49 -8.65 4.13
C GLU A 194 4.30 -9.86 3.20
N ILE A 195 4.20 -11.07 3.76
CA ILE A 195 3.92 -12.28 2.94
C ILE A 195 2.59 -12.09 2.21
N VAL A 196 1.53 -11.74 2.92
CA VAL A 196 0.20 -11.53 2.34
C VAL A 196 0.21 -10.37 1.33
N ARG A 197 0.93 -9.28 1.63
CA ARG A 197 1.08 -8.14 0.71
C ARG A 197 1.73 -8.56 -0.62
N VAL A 198 2.82 -9.31 -0.55
CA VAL A 198 3.55 -9.79 -1.74
C VAL A 198 2.69 -10.75 -2.55
N GLU A 199 2.01 -11.70 -1.90
CA GLU A 199 1.07 -12.63 -2.56
C GLU A 199 -0.05 -11.89 -3.32
N ARG A 200 -0.53 -10.76 -2.75
CA ARG A 200 -1.52 -9.90 -3.40
C ARG A 200 -0.93 -9.01 -4.50
N GLY A 201 0.38 -9.06 -4.74
CA GLY A 201 1.04 -8.25 -5.76
C GLY A 201 1.01 -6.75 -5.46
N ARG A 202 0.93 -6.35 -4.20
CA ARG A 202 0.91 -4.95 -3.78
C ARG A 202 2.33 -4.43 -3.59
N PRO A 203 2.83 -3.54 -4.47
CA PRO A 203 4.18 -3.02 -4.31
C PRO A 203 4.26 -2.02 -3.15
N ARG A 204 5.44 -1.92 -2.52
CA ARG A 204 5.76 -0.94 -1.46
C ARG A 204 6.82 0.04 -1.96
N TYR A 205 6.57 1.34 -1.78
CA TYR A 205 7.58 2.36 -2.11
C TYR A 205 8.77 2.27 -1.15
N GLY A 206 9.97 2.39 -1.73
CA GLY A 206 11.24 2.19 -1.01
C GLY A 206 11.79 0.77 -1.09
N ILE A 207 10.99 -0.21 -1.47
CA ILE A 207 11.40 -1.61 -1.65
C ILE A 207 11.20 -2.04 -3.12
N ASP A 208 9.94 -2.04 -3.58
CA ASP A 208 9.57 -2.45 -4.94
C ASP A 208 9.59 -1.29 -5.92
N LEU A 209 9.29 -0.10 -5.43
CA LEU A 209 9.17 1.15 -6.18
C LEU A 209 10.12 2.20 -5.62
N ASN A 210 10.58 3.12 -6.48
CA ASN A 210 11.47 4.20 -6.11
C ASN A 210 11.28 5.44 -7.01
N ASP A 211 12.15 6.43 -6.86
CA ASP A 211 12.16 7.70 -7.57
C ASP A 211 12.48 7.60 -9.08
N THR A 212 12.78 6.41 -9.59
CA THR A 212 12.89 6.12 -11.03
C THR A 212 11.63 5.53 -11.63
N THR A 213 10.63 5.18 -10.81
CA THR A 213 9.41 4.49 -11.21
C THR A 213 8.32 5.48 -11.66
N ILE A 214 7.54 5.10 -12.66
CA ILE A 214 6.32 5.79 -13.10
C ILE A 214 5.13 4.93 -12.65
N PRO A 215 3.99 5.50 -12.19
CA PRO A 215 2.85 4.72 -11.68
C PRO A 215 2.38 3.59 -12.59
N GLN A 216 2.43 3.79 -13.91
CA GLN A 216 2.05 2.78 -14.88
C GLN A 216 2.98 1.56 -14.89
N GLU A 217 4.29 1.75 -14.66
CA GLU A 217 5.24 0.64 -14.54
C GLU A 217 4.94 -0.23 -13.32
N ALA A 218 4.42 0.40 -12.27
CA ALA A 218 4.04 -0.23 -11.00
C ALA A 218 2.65 -0.89 -11.03
N GLY A 219 1.92 -0.83 -12.16
CA GLY A 219 0.54 -1.34 -12.25
C GLY A 219 -0.48 -0.50 -11.47
N LEU A 220 -0.18 0.77 -11.15
CA LEU A 220 -0.99 1.60 -10.28
C LEU A 220 -2.06 2.45 -11.01
N ASN A 221 -2.22 2.32 -12.33
CA ASN A 221 -3.11 3.17 -13.09
C ASN A 221 -4.56 3.12 -12.60
N GLU A 222 -5.12 1.94 -12.40
CA GLU A 222 -6.51 1.75 -11.99
C GLU A 222 -6.76 2.17 -10.54
N ARG A 223 -5.74 2.01 -9.70
CA ARG A 223 -5.88 2.19 -8.26
C ARG A 223 -5.51 3.60 -7.80
N ALA A 224 -4.49 4.20 -8.42
CA ALA A 224 -3.87 5.44 -7.92
C ALA A 224 -3.97 6.64 -8.87
N VAL A 225 -4.50 6.48 -10.10
CA VAL A 225 -4.48 7.55 -11.10
C VAL A 225 -5.86 7.82 -11.66
N SER A 226 -6.32 9.07 -11.54
CA SER A 226 -7.49 9.53 -12.28
C SER A 226 -7.06 10.15 -13.60
N PHE A 227 -7.61 9.64 -14.71
CA PHE A 227 -7.38 10.18 -16.05
C PHE A 227 -8.43 11.18 -16.50
N THR A 228 -9.42 11.46 -15.64
CA THR A 228 -10.56 12.37 -15.94
C THR A 228 -10.53 13.65 -15.12
N LYS A 229 -9.72 13.70 -14.06
CA LYS A 229 -9.55 14.90 -13.22
C LYS A 229 -8.75 16.01 -13.92
N GLY A 230 -8.70 17.20 -13.30
CA GLY A 230 -7.87 18.32 -13.73
C GLY A 230 -6.35 18.05 -13.65
N CYS A 231 -5.57 19.07 -14.00
CA CYS A 231 -4.10 18.96 -14.07
C CYS A 231 -3.47 18.71 -12.70
N TYR A 232 -2.39 17.93 -12.69
CA TYR A 232 -1.55 17.69 -11.52
C TYR A 232 -0.06 17.60 -11.90
N VAL A 233 0.82 17.72 -10.91
CA VAL A 233 2.28 17.64 -11.13
C VAL A 233 2.68 16.30 -11.74
N GLY A 234 3.37 16.32 -12.89
CA GLY A 234 3.85 15.12 -13.58
C GLY A 234 2.86 14.43 -14.52
N GLN A 235 1.64 14.98 -14.67
CA GLN A 235 0.57 14.39 -15.49
C GLN A 235 0.97 14.14 -16.95
N GLU A 236 1.74 15.01 -17.58
CA GLU A 236 2.06 14.89 -19.01
C GLU A 236 2.70 13.54 -19.35
N THR A 237 3.68 13.10 -18.56
CA THR A 237 4.35 11.81 -18.76
C THR A 237 3.39 10.64 -18.53
N VAL A 238 2.59 10.70 -17.47
CA VAL A 238 1.62 9.65 -17.12
C VAL A 238 0.56 9.51 -18.20
N ALA A 239 -0.06 10.62 -18.62
CA ALA A 239 -1.08 10.63 -19.67
C ALA A 239 -0.50 10.18 -21.03
N ARG A 240 0.71 10.64 -21.40
CA ARG A 240 1.34 10.22 -22.65
C ARG A 240 1.59 8.71 -22.69
N LEU A 241 2.04 8.12 -21.59
CA LEU A 241 2.23 6.65 -21.51
C LEU A 241 0.90 5.91 -21.60
N PHE A 242 -0.13 6.41 -20.94
CA PHE A 242 -1.46 5.79 -20.94
C PHE A 242 -2.08 5.77 -22.34
N TYR A 243 -2.08 6.92 -23.06
CA TYR A 243 -2.78 7.04 -24.34
C TYR A 243 -1.94 6.61 -25.56
N ARG A 244 -0.62 6.71 -25.51
CA ARG A 244 0.25 6.59 -26.70
C ARG A 244 1.50 5.76 -26.48
N GLY A 245 1.77 5.29 -25.28
CA GLY A 245 3.02 4.65 -24.93
C GLY A 245 2.84 3.22 -24.46
N LYS A 246 3.99 2.55 -24.35
CA LYS A 246 4.13 1.28 -23.62
C LYS A 246 5.21 1.50 -22.56
N PRO A 247 4.97 1.18 -21.31
CA PRO A 247 5.99 1.29 -20.28
C PRO A 247 7.17 0.38 -20.61
N ASN A 248 8.35 0.79 -20.19
CA ASN A 248 9.57 0.00 -20.43
C ASN A 248 9.74 -1.13 -19.44
N ARG A 249 9.07 -1.03 -18.30
CA ARG A 249 9.07 -2.01 -17.22
C ARG A 249 7.65 -2.29 -16.78
N HIS A 250 7.44 -3.45 -16.18
CA HIS A 250 6.17 -3.86 -15.57
C HIS A 250 6.44 -4.50 -14.22
N LEU A 251 5.63 -4.19 -13.21
CA LEU A 251 5.61 -4.96 -11.99
C LEU A 251 5.13 -6.38 -12.31
N ARG A 252 5.90 -7.38 -11.87
CA ARG A 252 5.63 -8.80 -12.06
C ARG A 252 5.83 -9.57 -10.77
N GLY A 253 5.09 -10.66 -10.64
CA GLY A 253 5.40 -11.72 -9.69
C GLY A 253 6.49 -12.62 -10.24
N LEU A 254 7.31 -13.13 -9.36
CA LEU A 254 8.35 -14.09 -9.66
C LEU A 254 8.22 -15.30 -8.74
N ARG A 255 8.15 -16.52 -9.31
CA ARG A 255 8.30 -17.77 -8.57
C ARG A 255 9.76 -18.18 -8.65
N LEU A 256 10.42 -18.21 -7.51
CA LEU A 256 11.86 -18.53 -7.43
C LEU A 256 12.03 -20.04 -7.22
N SER A 257 13.08 -20.63 -7.81
CA SER A 257 13.43 -22.03 -7.55
C SER A 257 13.99 -22.22 -6.14
N GLU A 258 14.66 -21.20 -5.60
CA GLU A 258 15.18 -21.13 -4.24
C GLU A 258 15.09 -19.70 -3.73
N ALA A 259 15.15 -19.49 -2.40
CA ALA A 259 15.15 -18.16 -1.81
C ALA A 259 16.35 -17.34 -2.28
N ALA A 260 16.11 -16.09 -2.70
CA ALA A 260 17.13 -15.16 -3.14
C ALA A 260 16.95 -13.80 -2.44
N PRO A 261 18.03 -13.03 -2.18
CA PRO A 261 17.92 -11.75 -1.47
C PRO A 261 17.29 -10.68 -2.34
N SER A 262 16.54 -9.74 -1.72
CA SER A 262 16.12 -8.51 -2.35
C SER A 262 17.33 -7.78 -2.96
N GLY A 263 17.14 -7.17 -4.13
CA GLY A 263 18.20 -6.47 -4.88
C GLY A 263 19.01 -7.37 -5.82
N ALA A 264 18.89 -8.71 -5.77
CA ALA A 264 19.53 -9.61 -6.71
C ALA A 264 19.14 -9.27 -8.16
N GLU A 265 20.09 -9.29 -9.08
CA GLU A 265 19.87 -8.92 -10.47
C GLU A 265 19.19 -10.05 -11.25
N LEU A 266 18.33 -9.66 -12.19
CA LEU A 266 17.54 -10.56 -13.03
C LEU A 266 18.07 -10.49 -14.47
N HIS A 267 18.34 -11.64 -15.07
CA HIS A 267 18.87 -11.75 -16.42
C HIS A 267 17.97 -12.60 -17.33
N LEU A 268 17.76 -12.13 -18.55
CA LEU A 268 17.22 -12.92 -19.66
C LEU A 268 18.34 -13.17 -20.64
N GLY A 269 18.98 -14.35 -20.55
CA GLY A 269 20.26 -14.63 -21.18
C GLY A 269 21.35 -13.70 -20.62
N GLU A 270 22.09 -13.04 -21.48
CA GLU A 270 23.16 -12.10 -21.07
C GLU A 270 22.64 -10.69 -20.69
N ARG A 271 21.33 -10.43 -20.81
CA ARG A 271 20.78 -9.11 -20.60
C ARG A 271 20.15 -8.94 -19.24
N SER A 272 20.57 -7.92 -18.48
CA SER A 272 19.91 -7.50 -17.26
C SER A 272 18.53 -6.91 -17.58
N VAL A 273 17.48 -7.47 -16.94
CA VAL A 273 16.07 -7.10 -17.15
C VAL A 273 15.38 -6.54 -15.92
N GLY A 274 16.03 -6.55 -14.76
CA GLY A 274 15.48 -6.01 -13.52
C GLY A 274 16.26 -6.39 -12.29
N ARG A 275 15.65 -6.17 -11.12
CA ARG A 275 16.16 -6.59 -9.81
C ARG A 275 14.99 -7.03 -8.94
N LEU A 276 15.23 -7.99 -8.06
CA LEU A 276 14.26 -8.37 -7.04
C LEU A 276 13.97 -7.18 -6.12
N GLY A 277 12.69 -6.88 -5.92
CA GLY A 277 12.19 -6.01 -4.88
C GLY A 277 11.96 -6.81 -3.60
N SER A 278 10.69 -6.89 -3.15
CA SER A 278 10.30 -7.77 -2.05
C SER A 278 10.53 -9.23 -2.45
N SER A 279 11.31 -9.94 -1.68
CA SER A 279 11.61 -11.37 -1.88
C SER A 279 11.50 -12.09 -0.54
N LEU A 280 10.69 -13.16 -0.50
CA LEU A 280 10.39 -13.91 0.73
C LEU A 280 9.93 -15.32 0.41
N VAL A 281 9.78 -16.14 1.47
CA VAL A 281 9.22 -17.49 1.36
C VAL A 281 7.80 -17.48 1.91
N SER A 282 6.81 -17.64 1.04
CA SER A 282 5.42 -17.80 1.44
C SER A 282 5.16 -19.24 1.92
N PRO A 283 4.45 -19.44 3.04
CA PRO A 283 4.02 -20.76 3.47
C PRO A 283 3.14 -21.49 2.45
N ALA A 284 2.36 -20.75 1.65
CA ALA A 284 1.46 -21.33 0.66
C ALA A 284 2.09 -21.48 -0.74
N LEU A 285 3.01 -20.59 -1.12
CA LEU A 285 3.50 -20.47 -2.50
C LEU A 285 4.99 -20.82 -2.67
N GLY A 286 5.72 -21.00 -1.55
CA GLY A 286 7.18 -21.16 -1.57
C GLY A 286 7.90 -19.83 -1.82
N PRO A 287 9.13 -19.86 -2.35
CA PRO A 287 9.90 -18.65 -2.62
C PRO A 287 9.26 -17.81 -3.72
N ILE A 288 8.90 -16.57 -3.39
CA ILE A 288 8.29 -15.60 -4.32
C ILE A 288 8.93 -14.23 -4.18
N ALA A 289 8.82 -13.42 -5.24
CA ALA A 289 9.28 -12.04 -5.21
C ALA A 289 8.42 -11.13 -6.08
N LEU A 290 8.48 -9.82 -5.83
CA LEU A 290 8.02 -8.77 -6.74
C LEU A 290 9.23 -8.13 -7.42
N ALA A 291 9.08 -7.76 -8.69
CA ALA A 291 10.11 -7.04 -9.42
C ALA A 291 9.53 -6.13 -10.51
N LEU A 292 10.19 -4.98 -10.73
CA LEU A 292 9.99 -4.19 -11.95
C LEU A 292 10.86 -4.79 -13.06
N VAL A 293 10.24 -5.57 -13.93
CA VAL A 293 10.92 -6.31 -15.00
C VAL A 293 10.75 -5.56 -16.33
N ARG A 294 11.81 -5.49 -17.13
CA ARG A 294 11.77 -4.90 -18.47
C ARG A 294 10.78 -5.66 -19.36
N ARG A 295 10.12 -4.94 -20.25
CA ARG A 295 9.11 -5.48 -21.19
C ARG A 295 9.57 -6.62 -22.10
N GLU A 296 10.88 -6.82 -22.20
CA GLU A 296 11.49 -7.92 -22.96
C GLU A 296 11.31 -9.28 -22.28
N ALA A 297 11.14 -9.28 -20.96
CA ALA A 297 10.78 -10.47 -20.20
C ALA A 297 9.26 -10.51 -20.01
N SER A 298 8.64 -11.55 -20.55
CA SER A 298 7.20 -11.77 -20.56
C SER A 298 6.79 -12.80 -19.52
N VAL A 299 5.52 -12.83 -19.19
CA VAL A 299 4.95 -13.90 -18.34
C VAL A 299 5.20 -15.26 -18.98
N GLY A 300 5.68 -16.21 -18.18
CA GLY A 300 6.11 -17.55 -18.60
C GLY A 300 7.62 -17.65 -18.92
N ASP A 301 8.34 -16.52 -19.03
CA ASP A 301 9.80 -16.59 -19.21
C ASP A 301 10.49 -17.00 -17.90
N THR A 302 11.59 -17.72 -18.04
CA THR A 302 12.50 -18.05 -16.93
C THR A 302 13.70 -17.12 -16.99
N LEU A 303 13.97 -16.44 -15.88
CA LEU A 303 15.09 -15.52 -15.69
C LEU A 303 16.17 -16.19 -14.82
N ASP A 304 17.42 -15.90 -15.10
CA ASP A 304 18.52 -16.21 -14.18
C ASP A 304 18.59 -15.12 -13.11
N VAL A 305 18.81 -15.52 -11.87
CA VAL A 305 18.96 -14.64 -10.71
C VAL A 305 20.40 -14.73 -10.22
N ASP A 306 21.01 -13.61 -9.91
CA ASP A 306 22.35 -13.61 -9.31
C ASP A 306 22.39 -14.50 -8.07
N GLY A 307 23.42 -15.36 -7.98
CA GLY A 307 23.54 -16.37 -6.93
C GLY A 307 23.14 -17.79 -7.38
N GLY A 308 22.71 -17.95 -8.65
CA GLY A 308 22.54 -19.29 -9.28
C GLY A 308 21.15 -19.89 -9.16
N THR A 309 20.16 -19.09 -8.68
CA THR A 309 18.75 -19.50 -8.69
C THR A 309 18.05 -19.02 -9.97
N THR A 310 16.84 -19.52 -10.23
CA THR A 310 16.00 -19.09 -11.36
C THR A 310 14.66 -18.53 -10.89
N ALA A 311 14.04 -17.69 -11.74
CA ALA A 311 12.76 -17.06 -11.48
C ALA A 311 11.83 -17.19 -12.69
N GLU A 312 10.65 -17.78 -12.50
CA GLU A 312 9.57 -17.75 -13.50
C GLU A 312 8.78 -16.46 -13.34
N VAL A 313 8.58 -15.73 -14.43
CA VAL A 313 7.76 -14.50 -14.46
C VAL A 313 6.29 -14.88 -14.51
N VAL A 314 5.51 -14.38 -13.53
CA VAL A 314 4.06 -14.65 -13.43
C VAL A 314 3.24 -13.37 -13.34
N GLU A 315 1.95 -13.47 -13.65
CA GLU A 315 1.00 -12.38 -13.43
C GLU A 315 0.73 -12.16 -11.93
N LEU A 316 0.28 -10.96 -11.60
CA LEU A 316 -0.15 -10.57 -10.25
C LEU A 316 -1.67 -10.33 -10.22
N PRO A 317 -2.35 -10.64 -9.09
CA PRO A 317 -1.81 -11.29 -7.88
C PRO A 317 -1.34 -12.72 -8.13
N PHE A 318 -0.50 -13.25 -7.26
CA PHE A 318 -0.11 -14.67 -7.36
C PHE A 318 -1.37 -15.54 -7.29
N GLY A 319 -1.59 -16.38 -8.31
CA GLY A 319 -2.63 -17.39 -8.25
C GLY A 319 -2.34 -18.40 -7.13
N THR A 320 -3.37 -18.88 -6.44
CA THR A 320 -3.22 -20.07 -5.58
C THR A 320 -2.56 -21.15 -6.44
N ALA A 321 -1.52 -21.82 -5.91
CA ALA A 321 -0.91 -22.93 -6.60
C ALA A 321 -2.05 -23.87 -7.04
N ALA A 322 -2.21 -24.04 -8.36
CA ALA A 322 -3.10 -25.07 -8.85
C ALA A 322 -2.60 -26.37 -8.20
N ALA A 323 -3.46 -27.01 -7.41
CA ALA A 323 -3.16 -28.32 -6.86
C ALA A 323 -2.72 -29.18 -8.06
N THR A 324 -1.44 -29.44 -8.16
CA THR A 324 -0.93 -30.47 -9.06
C THR A 324 -1.57 -31.76 -8.57
N SER A 325 -2.67 -32.13 -9.22
CA SER A 325 -3.27 -33.47 -9.02
C SER A 325 -2.22 -34.51 -9.36
N PRO A 326 -2.08 -35.54 -8.54
CA PRO A 326 -1.11 -36.60 -8.72
C PRO A 326 -1.39 -37.44 -9.98
#